data_e7e80591a4069bee81236ed2d0d7b39d
#
_entry.id   e7e80591a4069bee81236ed2d0d7b39d
#
_cell.length_a   1.000
_cell.length_b   1.000
_cell.length_c   1.000
_cell.angle_alpha   90.00
_cell.angle_beta   90.00
_cell.angle_gamma   90.00
#
_symmetry.space_group_name_H-M   'P 1'
#
loop_
_entity.id
_entity.type
_entity.pdbx_description
1 polymer ?
#
loop_
_entity_poly.entity_id
_entity_poly.type
_entity_poly.pdbx_seq_one_letter_code
_entity_poly.pdbx_strand_id
1 'polypeptide(L)'
;MFTLRKATAADLDFIVAVDLKDEGVTLSHMSEASSEELAGHRDKIAAFLSDSDKAAWVYEDTETNRLIGIILWRYRNRLRETFKGWNIFPEIDERFFSADGAFCEIFQLWVAPEFRRRGLASSLKRSAETESLRRGVKSLYTHTEECNAHVIEMNLKLGYHEVRRGPIWDETVRVSLVKLLD
;
A
#
# COMPACT_ATOMS: atom_id res chain seq x y z
N MET A 1 0.69 18.66 -16.07
CA MET A 1 0.79 19.06 -14.64
C MET A 1 0.26 17.93 -13.77
N PHE A 2 0.88 17.60 -12.61
CA PHE A 2 0.48 16.43 -11.79
C PHE A 2 -0.21 16.89 -10.52
N THR A 3 -1.38 16.32 -10.24
CA THR A 3 -2.19 16.62 -9.04
C THR A 3 -2.35 15.37 -8.19
N LEU A 4 -2.07 15.50 -6.90
CA LEU A 4 -2.33 14.46 -5.89
C LEU A 4 -3.68 14.73 -5.24
N ARG A 5 -4.57 13.75 -5.26
CA ARG A 5 -5.91 13.85 -4.66
C ARG A 5 -6.37 12.53 -4.07
N LYS A 6 -7.39 12.59 -3.20
CA LYS A 6 -8.11 11.38 -2.79
C LYS A 6 -8.75 10.72 -3.99
N ALA A 7 -8.71 9.39 -4.01
CA ALA A 7 -9.42 8.61 -5.00
C ALA A 7 -10.94 8.68 -4.76
N THR A 8 -11.69 8.56 -5.84
CA THR A 8 -13.15 8.56 -5.87
C THR A 8 -13.67 7.27 -6.51
N ALA A 9 -14.98 7.06 -6.50
CA ALA A 9 -15.59 5.91 -7.16
C ALA A 9 -15.28 5.85 -8.67
N ALA A 10 -15.03 7.00 -9.31
CA ALA A 10 -14.64 7.05 -10.73
C ALA A 10 -13.25 6.46 -11.01
N ASP A 11 -12.39 6.37 -9.99
CA ASP A 11 -11.03 5.83 -10.11
C ASP A 11 -10.97 4.31 -9.86
N LEU A 12 -12.08 3.71 -9.40
CA LEU A 12 -12.12 2.33 -8.91
C LEU A 12 -11.63 1.34 -9.97
N ASP A 13 -12.10 1.43 -11.19
CA ASP A 13 -11.74 0.49 -12.26
C ASP A 13 -10.25 0.51 -12.56
N PHE A 14 -9.65 1.70 -12.53
CA PHE A 14 -8.21 1.85 -12.72
C PHE A 14 -7.42 1.21 -11.56
N ILE A 15 -7.84 1.45 -10.31
CA ILE A 15 -7.16 0.91 -9.13
C ILE A 15 -7.27 -0.62 -9.12
N VAL A 16 -8.43 -1.17 -9.43
CA VAL A 16 -8.65 -2.63 -9.56
C VAL A 16 -7.72 -3.22 -10.64
N ALA A 17 -7.61 -2.58 -11.79
CA ALA A 17 -6.73 -3.05 -12.87
C ALA A 17 -5.25 -3.04 -12.48
N VAL A 18 -4.80 -2.04 -11.69
CA VAL A 18 -3.42 -1.99 -11.17
C VAL A 18 -3.18 -3.10 -10.15
N ASP A 19 -4.13 -3.32 -9.22
CA ASP A 19 -4.00 -4.35 -8.18
C ASP A 19 -3.99 -5.77 -8.77
N LEU A 20 -4.86 -6.06 -9.73
CA LEU A 20 -4.87 -7.34 -10.45
C LEU A 20 -3.53 -7.61 -11.19
N LYS A 21 -2.98 -6.58 -11.83
CA LYS A 21 -1.69 -6.70 -12.52
C LYS A 21 -0.53 -6.94 -11.54
N ASP A 22 -0.58 -6.33 -10.38
CA ASP A 22 0.44 -6.49 -9.33
C ASP A 22 0.38 -7.91 -8.72
N GLU A 23 -0.80 -8.50 -8.63
CA GLU A 23 -1.00 -9.90 -8.24
C GLU A 23 -0.65 -10.92 -9.37
N GLY A 24 -0.11 -10.44 -10.51
CA GLY A 24 0.31 -11.29 -11.62
C GLY A 24 -0.83 -11.76 -12.53
N VAL A 25 -2.04 -11.24 -12.33
CA VAL A 25 -3.19 -11.54 -13.19
C VAL A 25 -3.05 -10.74 -14.49
N THR A 26 -2.68 -11.40 -15.56
CA THR A 26 -2.64 -10.77 -16.88
C THR A 26 -4.04 -10.66 -17.51
N LEU A 27 -4.23 -9.70 -18.42
CA LEU A 27 -5.52 -9.55 -19.13
C LEU A 27 -5.98 -10.83 -19.84
N SER A 28 -5.04 -11.69 -20.25
CA SER A 28 -5.36 -13.02 -20.82
C SER A 28 -5.94 -13.98 -19.77
N HIS A 29 -5.51 -13.89 -18.51
CA HIS A 29 -6.08 -14.70 -17.41
C HIS A 29 -7.37 -14.10 -16.86
N MET A 30 -7.66 -12.81 -17.07
CA MET A 30 -8.94 -12.22 -16.68
C MET A 30 -10.14 -12.83 -17.40
N SER A 31 -9.94 -13.42 -18.60
CA SER A 31 -10.99 -14.18 -19.29
C SER A 31 -11.27 -15.54 -18.66
N GLU A 32 -10.35 -16.05 -17.83
CA GLU A 32 -10.43 -17.35 -17.15
C GLU A 32 -10.83 -17.19 -15.68
N ALA A 33 -10.65 -15.99 -15.09
CA ALA A 33 -11.12 -15.69 -13.73
C ALA A 33 -12.65 -15.70 -13.70
N SER A 34 -13.23 -16.35 -12.69
CA SER A 34 -14.67 -16.35 -12.52
C SER A 34 -15.17 -14.92 -12.26
N SER A 35 -16.38 -14.60 -12.69
CA SER A 35 -17.02 -13.31 -12.42
C SER A 35 -17.11 -13.01 -10.91
N GLU A 36 -17.17 -14.05 -10.10
CA GLU A 36 -17.22 -13.97 -8.63
C GLU A 36 -15.86 -13.55 -8.04
N GLU A 37 -14.75 -14.07 -8.54
CA GLU A 37 -13.40 -13.67 -8.14
C GLU A 37 -13.13 -12.21 -8.48
N LEU A 38 -13.49 -11.76 -9.69
CA LEU A 38 -13.36 -10.37 -10.10
C LEU A 38 -14.23 -9.44 -9.26
N ALA A 39 -15.47 -9.85 -8.92
CA ALA A 39 -16.36 -9.09 -8.06
C ALA A 39 -15.79 -8.98 -6.64
N GLY A 40 -15.31 -10.07 -6.05
CA GLY A 40 -14.68 -10.07 -4.73
C GLY A 40 -13.42 -9.19 -4.68
N HIS A 41 -12.64 -9.19 -5.76
CA HIS A 41 -11.46 -8.32 -5.88
C HIS A 41 -11.86 -6.85 -5.96
N ARG A 42 -12.89 -6.53 -6.74
CA ARG A 42 -13.44 -5.18 -6.84
C ARG A 42 -13.97 -4.67 -5.49
N ASP A 43 -14.71 -5.51 -4.75
CA ASP A 43 -15.22 -5.16 -3.43
C ASP A 43 -14.10 -4.90 -2.42
N LYS A 44 -13.04 -5.72 -2.45
CA LYS A 44 -11.81 -5.52 -1.65
C LYS A 44 -11.22 -4.13 -1.88
N ILE A 45 -11.09 -3.71 -3.14
CA ILE A 45 -10.52 -2.41 -3.50
C ILE A 45 -11.50 -1.26 -3.22
N ALA A 46 -12.81 -1.45 -3.49
CA ALA A 46 -13.84 -0.43 -3.21
C ALA A 46 -13.87 -0.03 -1.73
N ALA A 47 -13.55 -0.97 -0.83
CA ALA A 47 -13.44 -0.69 0.60
C ALA A 47 -12.38 0.37 0.93
N PHE A 48 -11.34 0.58 0.10
CA PHE A 48 -10.36 1.65 0.30
C PHE A 48 -10.91 3.04 0.00
N LEU A 49 -12.05 3.13 -0.68
CA LEU A 49 -12.73 4.38 -1.03
C LEU A 49 -13.82 4.76 -0.02
N SER A 50 -14.36 3.79 0.71
CA SER A 50 -15.57 3.96 1.55
C SER A 50 -15.36 3.70 3.04
N ASP A 51 -14.40 2.84 3.40
CA ASP A 51 -14.14 2.44 4.78
C ASP A 51 -13.34 3.52 5.51
N SER A 52 -13.75 3.88 6.72
CA SER A 52 -13.11 4.92 7.53
C SER A 52 -11.66 4.58 7.92
N ASP A 53 -11.33 3.28 8.00
CA ASP A 53 -10.00 2.80 8.37
C ASP A 53 -9.10 2.49 7.17
N LYS A 54 -9.55 2.87 5.98
CA LYS A 54 -8.80 2.71 4.74
C LYS A 54 -8.74 4.02 3.97
N ALA A 55 -7.80 4.13 3.06
CA ALA A 55 -7.72 5.27 2.16
C ALA A 55 -7.02 4.91 0.85
N ALA A 56 -7.43 5.60 -0.20
CA ALA A 56 -6.80 5.55 -1.50
C ALA A 56 -6.54 6.97 -2.01
N TRP A 57 -5.35 7.21 -2.51
CA TRP A 57 -4.97 8.46 -3.15
C TRP A 57 -4.38 8.18 -4.52
N VAL A 58 -4.57 9.11 -5.45
CA VAL A 58 -4.13 9.01 -6.83
C VAL A 58 -3.34 10.24 -7.26
N TYR A 59 -2.35 10.02 -8.13
CA TYR A 59 -1.78 11.07 -8.95
C TYR A 59 -2.46 11.08 -10.33
N GLU A 60 -2.90 12.26 -10.73
CA GLU A 60 -3.50 12.53 -12.02
C GLU A 60 -2.62 13.49 -12.82
N ASP A 61 -2.37 13.15 -14.07
CA ASP A 61 -1.87 14.11 -15.06
C ASP A 61 -3.04 14.91 -15.61
N THR A 62 -3.16 16.15 -15.19
CA THR A 62 -4.30 17.03 -15.52
C THR A 62 -4.34 17.47 -16.98
N GLU A 63 -3.26 17.31 -17.73
CA GLU A 63 -3.21 17.62 -19.16
C GLU A 63 -3.84 16.50 -20.00
N THR A 64 -3.70 15.26 -19.53
CA THR A 64 -4.21 14.07 -20.23
C THR A 64 -5.38 13.40 -19.53
N ASN A 65 -5.77 13.87 -18.33
CA ASN A 65 -6.74 13.25 -17.41
C ASN A 65 -6.42 11.77 -17.13
N ARG A 66 -5.12 11.43 -17.10
CA ARG A 66 -4.65 10.07 -16.89
C ARG A 66 -4.17 9.88 -15.46
N LEU A 67 -4.58 8.79 -14.83
CA LEU A 67 -4.03 8.38 -13.54
C LEU A 67 -2.65 7.76 -13.75
N ILE A 68 -1.66 8.24 -13.01
CA ILE A 68 -0.24 7.91 -13.19
C ILE A 68 0.42 7.35 -11.92
N GLY A 69 -0.30 7.33 -10.82
CA GLY A 69 0.17 6.75 -9.56
C GLY A 69 -0.97 6.54 -8.57
N ILE A 70 -0.81 5.54 -7.73
CA ILE A 70 -1.75 5.24 -6.64
C ILE A 70 -1.00 4.89 -5.37
N ILE A 71 -1.64 5.15 -4.24
CA ILE A 71 -1.29 4.57 -2.95
C ILE A 71 -2.57 4.19 -2.20
N LEU A 72 -2.58 2.98 -1.64
CA LEU A 72 -3.62 2.47 -0.77
C LEU A 72 -3.01 2.14 0.58
N TRP A 73 -3.69 2.50 1.64
CA TRP A 73 -3.29 2.12 2.99
C TRP A 73 -4.49 1.84 3.86
N ARG A 74 -4.25 1.13 4.97
CA ARG A 74 -5.24 0.83 6.00
C ARG A 74 -4.66 1.02 7.38
N TYR A 75 -5.52 1.45 8.30
CA TYR A 75 -5.18 1.56 9.71
C TYR A 75 -5.51 0.25 10.42
N ARG A 76 -4.59 -0.23 11.20
CA ARG A 76 -4.65 -1.53 11.88
C ARG A 76 -4.20 -1.40 13.33
N ASN A 77 -4.47 -2.44 14.13
CA ASN A 77 -4.02 -2.50 15.51
C ASN A 77 -3.47 -3.89 15.83
N ARG A 78 -2.17 -3.99 16.11
CA ARG A 78 -1.49 -5.27 16.37
C ARG A 78 -1.97 -5.98 17.64
N LEU A 79 -2.57 -5.26 18.60
CA LEU A 79 -3.04 -5.81 19.88
C LEU A 79 -4.49 -6.29 19.82
N ARG A 80 -5.28 -5.82 18.86
CA ARG A 80 -6.73 -6.05 18.79
C ARG A 80 -7.16 -6.94 17.64
N GLU A 81 -6.35 -7.04 16.59
CA GLU A 81 -6.73 -7.80 15.42
C GLU A 81 -6.35 -9.27 15.54
N THR A 82 -7.30 -10.13 15.21
CA THR A 82 -7.04 -11.53 14.88
C THR A 82 -6.64 -11.57 13.39
N PHE A 83 -5.36 -11.67 13.13
CA PHE A 83 -4.86 -11.79 11.76
C PHE A 83 -5.21 -13.18 11.22
N LYS A 84 -6.22 -13.27 10.37
CA LYS A 84 -6.54 -14.51 9.66
C LYS A 84 -5.48 -14.78 8.59
N GLY A 85 -4.87 -15.95 8.64
CA GLY A 85 -3.93 -16.45 7.64
C GLY A 85 -2.46 -16.22 7.97
N TRP A 86 -2.00 -14.99 8.10
CA TRP A 86 -0.60 -14.68 8.43
C TRP A 86 -0.51 -13.53 9.45
N ASN A 87 0.44 -13.66 10.36
CA ASN A 87 0.71 -12.61 11.35
C ASN A 87 2.20 -12.60 11.70
N ILE A 88 2.92 -11.64 11.16
CA ILE A 88 4.35 -11.44 11.40
C ILE A 88 4.63 -10.38 12.46
N PHE A 89 3.60 -9.66 12.92
CA PHE A 89 3.78 -8.52 13.82
C PHE A 89 4.34 -8.90 15.20
N PRO A 90 4.10 -10.12 15.74
CA PRO A 90 4.79 -10.58 16.94
C PRO A 90 6.31 -10.76 16.76
N GLU A 91 6.80 -10.94 15.53
CA GLU A 91 8.22 -11.09 15.21
C GLU A 91 8.95 -9.74 15.11
N ILE A 92 8.19 -8.63 15.06
CA ILE A 92 8.74 -7.27 14.95
C ILE A 92 8.85 -6.68 16.35
N ASP A 93 10.02 -6.11 16.66
CA ASP A 93 10.28 -5.42 17.91
C ASP A 93 9.18 -4.39 18.23
N GLU A 94 8.62 -4.47 19.41
CA GLU A 94 7.49 -3.64 19.86
C GLU A 94 7.80 -2.14 19.86
N ARG A 95 9.06 -1.74 20.00
CA ARG A 95 9.49 -0.33 19.93
C ARG A 95 9.16 0.36 18.60
N PHE A 96 8.91 -0.42 17.54
CA PHE A 96 8.49 0.09 16.24
C PHE A 96 6.98 0.37 16.14
N PHE A 97 6.24 0.19 17.22
CA PHE A 97 4.80 0.44 17.27
C PHE A 97 4.44 1.36 18.41
N SER A 98 3.34 2.08 18.27
CA SER A 98 2.75 2.83 19.38
C SER A 98 2.30 1.90 20.50
N ALA A 99 2.32 2.37 21.74
CA ALA A 99 1.93 1.58 22.92
C ALA A 99 0.48 1.06 22.85
N ASP A 100 -0.41 1.76 22.13
CA ASP A 100 -1.78 1.35 21.87
C ASP A 100 -1.90 0.29 20.75
N GLY A 101 -0.80 -0.04 20.08
CA GLY A 101 -0.71 -1.01 19.00
C GLY A 101 -1.18 -0.53 17.64
N ALA A 102 -1.58 0.74 17.50
CA ALA A 102 -2.06 1.30 16.23
C ALA A 102 -0.92 1.51 15.23
N PHE A 103 -1.17 1.18 13.97
CA PHE A 103 -0.24 1.44 12.86
C PHE A 103 -0.98 1.61 11.53
N CYS A 104 -0.32 2.25 10.59
CA CYS A 104 -0.76 2.36 9.20
C CYS A 104 0.01 1.33 8.35
N GLU A 105 -0.70 0.47 7.65
CA GLU A 105 -0.13 -0.46 6.68
C GLU A 105 -0.31 0.10 5.28
N ILE A 106 0.81 0.35 4.57
CA ILE A 106 0.77 0.64 3.13
C ILE A 106 0.43 -0.67 2.43
N PHE A 107 -0.78 -0.73 1.87
CA PHE A 107 -1.29 -1.92 1.18
C PHE A 107 -0.73 -2.02 -0.24
N GLN A 108 -0.72 -0.91 -0.98
CA GLN A 108 -0.22 -0.86 -2.34
C GLN A 108 0.36 0.51 -2.68
N LEU A 109 1.42 0.52 -3.46
CA LEU A 109 2.04 1.71 -4.05
C LEU A 109 2.45 1.41 -5.49
N TRP A 110 1.91 2.16 -6.43
CA TRP A 110 2.26 2.00 -7.83
C TRP A 110 2.43 3.36 -8.52
N VAL A 111 3.38 3.44 -9.44
CA VAL A 111 3.58 4.58 -10.34
C VAL A 111 3.81 4.05 -11.75
N ALA A 112 3.13 4.63 -12.72
CA ALA A 112 3.25 4.28 -14.12
C ALA A 112 4.72 4.32 -14.57
N PRO A 113 5.24 3.32 -15.30
CA PRO A 113 6.66 3.16 -15.59
C PRO A 113 7.29 4.43 -16.18
N GLU A 114 6.63 5.07 -17.11
CA GLU A 114 7.08 6.29 -17.80
C GLU A 114 7.14 7.54 -16.90
N PHE A 115 6.51 7.47 -15.72
CA PHE A 115 6.50 8.57 -14.73
C PHE A 115 7.37 8.28 -13.50
N ARG A 116 8.06 7.15 -13.48
CA ARG A 116 8.98 6.79 -12.37
C ARG A 116 10.19 7.73 -12.32
N ARG A 117 10.92 7.69 -11.21
CA ARG A 117 12.13 8.50 -10.95
C ARG A 117 11.89 10.01 -10.90
N ARG A 118 10.62 10.43 -10.73
CA ARG A 118 10.20 11.83 -10.60
C ARG A 118 9.72 12.20 -9.19
N GLY A 119 10.00 11.35 -8.20
CA GLY A 119 9.62 11.60 -6.80
C GLY A 119 8.15 11.30 -6.45
N LEU A 120 7.32 10.85 -7.41
CA LEU A 120 5.89 10.64 -7.19
C LEU A 120 5.61 9.58 -6.11
N ALA A 121 6.33 8.45 -6.11
CA ALA A 121 6.18 7.42 -5.09
C ALA A 121 6.50 7.93 -3.68
N SER A 122 7.57 8.73 -3.54
CA SER A 122 7.93 9.36 -2.27
C SER A 122 6.87 10.35 -1.80
N SER A 123 6.28 11.12 -2.73
CA SER A 123 5.21 12.05 -2.41
C SER A 123 3.93 11.33 -1.98
N LEU A 124 3.55 10.24 -2.65
CA LEU A 124 2.44 9.36 -2.25
C LEU A 124 2.65 8.82 -0.82
N LYS A 125 3.85 8.36 -0.49
CA LYS A 125 4.15 7.90 0.88
C LYS A 125 4.02 9.02 1.92
N ARG A 126 4.50 10.22 1.60
CA ARG A 126 4.35 11.37 2.51
C ARG A 126 2.89 11.75 2.73
N SER A 127 2.00 11.55 1.76
CA SER A 127 0.57 11.78 2.00
C SER A 127 0.01 10.80 3.04
N ALA A 128 0.39 9.51 2.98
CA ALA A 128 0.01 8.54 3.99
C ALA A 128 0.60 8.89 5.38
N GLU A 129 1.85 9.35 5.44
CA GLU A 129 2.48 9.83 6.68
C GLU A 129 1.71 11.01 7.28
N THR A 130 1.37 12.00 6.48
CA THR A 130 0.61 13.18 6.91
C THR A 130 -0.78 12.80 7.42
N GLU A 131 -1.50 11.93 6.72
CA GLU A 131 -2.83 11.48 7.15
C GLU A 131 -2.75 10.61 8.42
N SER A 132 -1.70 9.80 8.56
CA SER A 132 -1.46 9.00 9.77
C SER A 132 -1.22 9.87 10.99
N LEU A 133 -0.39 10.91 10.88
CA LEU A 133 -0.17 11.88 11.95
C LEU A 133 -1.45 12.62 12.34
N ARG A 134 -2.28 13.01 11.38
CA ARG A 134 -3.59 13.64 11.67
C ARG A 134 -4.53 12.74 12.46
N ARG A 135 -4.37 11.43 12.34
CA ARG A 135 -5.11 10.41 13.10
C ARG A 135 -4.43 10.02 14.41
N GLY A 136 -3.28 10.57 14.73
CA GLY A 136 -2.49 10.18 15.89
C GLY A 136 -1.78 8.82 15.74
N VAL A 137 -1.73 8.27 14.53
CA VAL A 137 -1.03 7.02 14.22
C VAL A 137 0.42 7.37 13.86
N LYS A 138 1.36 6.86 14.65
CA LYS A 138 2.78 7.21 14.54
C LYS A 138 3.67 6.13 13.95
N SER A 139 3.12 5.00 13.53
CA SER A 139 3.86 3.90 12.96
C SER A 139 3.32 3.55 11.58
N LEU A 140 4.19 3.51 10.58
CA LEU A 140 3.86 3.05 9.23
C LEU A 140 4.63 1.77 8.93
N TYR A 141 3.89 0.75 8.50
CA TYR A 141 4.43 -0.52 8.04
C TYR A 141 4.25 -0.67 6.52
N THR A 142 5.24 -1.26 5.90
CA THR A 142 5.18 -1.71 4.50
C THR A 142 6.06 -2.95 4.33
N HIS A 143 5.81 -3.72 3.28
CA HIS A 143 6.71 -4.79 2.86
C HIS A 143 6.88 -4.77 1.35
N THR A 144 7.92 -5.41 0.88
CA THR A 144 8.20 -5.62 -0.55
C THR A 144 9.00 -6.89 -0.72
N GLU A 145 8.98 -7.48 -1.90
CA GLU A 145 9.82 -8.63 -2.21
C GLU A 145 11.31 -8.23 -2.14
N GLU A 146 12.15 -9.15 -1.70
CA GLU A 146 13.59 -8.94 -1.56
C GLU A 146 14.27 -8.54 -2.88
N CYS A 147 13.77 -9.04 -4.01
CA CYS A 147 14.29 -8.70 -5.34
C CYS A 147 14.01 -7.24 -5.74
N ASN A 148 13.08 -6.55 -5.09
CA ASN A 148 12.74 -5.15 -5.35
C ASN A 148 13.71 -4.17 -4.67
N ALA A 149 15.01 -4.31 -4.91
CA ALA A 149 16.06 -3.52 -4.25
C ALA A 149 15.81 -2.01 -4.32
N HIS A 150 15.30 -1.50 -5.45
CA HIS A 150 15.01 -0.08 -5.64
C HIS A 150 13.87 0.43 -4.74
N VAL A 151 12.90 -0.42 -4.41
CA VAL A 151 11.80 -0.09 -3.48
C VAL A 151 12.32 -0.08 -2.05
N ILE A 152 13.16 -1.05 -1.70
CA ILE A 152 13.83 -1.12 -0.40
C ILE A 152 14.67 0.15 -0.19
N GLU A 153 15.53 0.49 -1.13
CA GLU A 153 16.39 1.68 -1.07
C GLU A 153 15.57 2.98 -0.94
N MET A 154 14.46 3.10 -1.69
CA MET A 154 13.56 4.24 -1.59
C MET A 154 12.98 4.36 -0.17
N ASN A 155 12.52 3.26 0.42
CA ASN A 155 11.98 3.25 1.78
C ASN A 155 13.05 3.65 2.81
N LEU A 156 14.26 3.11 2.72
CA LEU A 156 15.37 3.47 3.60
C LEU A 156 15.69 4.96 3.52
N LYS A 157 15.73 5.53 2.30
CA LYS A 157 15.91 7.00 2.08
C LYS A 157 14.77 7.85 2.65
N LEU A 158 13.57 7.29 2.77
CA LEU A 158 12.41 7.95 3.40
C LEU A 158 12.39 7.79 4.93
N GLY A 159 13.40 7.14 5.53
CA GLY A 159 13.51 6.95 6.96
C GLY A 159 12.79 5.72 7.49
N TYR A 160 12.45 4.76 6.64
CA TYR A 160 11.99 3.45 7.08
C TYR A 160 13.19 2.61 7.54
N HIS A 161 12.97 1.74 8.51
CA HIS A 161 13.94 0.76 8.99
C HIS A 161 13.51 -0.63 8.59
N GLU A 162 14.44 -1.45 8.08
CA GLU A 162 14.19 -2.88 7.91
C GLU A 162 14.05 -3.51 9.29
N VAL A 163 12.95 -4.20 9.53
CA VAL A 163 12.61 -4.79 10.83
C VAL A 163 12.45 -6.31 10.78
N ARG A 164 12.27 -6.87 9.59
CA ARG A 164 12.15 -8.30 9.37
C ARG A 164 12.42 -8.65 7.90
N ARG A 165 13.01 -9.80 7.67
CA ARG A 165 13.21 -10.38 6.34
C ARG A 165 12.83 -11.86 6.37
N GLY A 166 11.96 -12.28 5.48
CA GLY A 166 11.50 -13.67 5.38
C GLY A 166 10.12 -13.81 4.73
N PRO A 167 9.64 -15.03 4.58
CA PRO A 167 8.33 -15.33 4.06
C PRO A 167 7.21 -14.71 4.91
N ILE A 168 6.06 -14.35 4.28
CA ILE A 168 4.88 -13.83 4.99
C ILE A 168 3.68 -14.78 4.80
N TRP A 169 3.22 -15.00 3.58
CA TRP A 169 2.07 -15.89 3.28
C TRP A 169 2.38 -16.99 2.26
N ASP A 170 3.54 -16.94 1.64
CA ASP A 170 4.08 -17.92 0.71
C ASP A 170 5.60 -18.01 0.92
N GLU A 171 6.31 -18.80 0.13
CA GLU A 171 7.77 -19.00 0.26
C GLU A 171 8.61 -17.78 -0.20
N THR A 172 7.98 -16.74 -0.78
CA THR A 172 8.69 -15.57 -1.28
C THR A 172 9.24 -14.74 -0.12
N VAL A 173 10.54 -14.50 -0.14
CA VAL A 173 11.20 -13.65 0.87
C VAL A 173 10.80 -12.20 0.66
N ARG A 174 10.26 -11.59 1.72
CA ARG A 174 9.87 -10.18 1.77
C ARG A 174 10.63 -9.45 2.84
N VAL A 175 10.92 -8.20 2.56
CA VAL A 175 11.51 -7.25 3.49
C VAL A 175 10.41 -6.42 4.08
N SER A 176 10.24 -6.50 5.41
CA SER A 176 9.32 -5.69 6.19
C SER A 176 10.02 -4.44 6.70
N LEU A 177 9.42 -3.29 6.49
CA LEU A 177 9.99 -2.01 6.85
C LEU A 177 8.99 -1.19 7.66
N VAL A 178 9.47 -0.51 8.68
CA VAL A 178 8.67 0.37 9.55
C VAL A 178 9.31 1.76 9.61
N LYS A 179 8.47 2.78 9.61
CA LYS A 179 8.84 4.15 9.91
C LYS A 179 8.06 4.65 11.13
N LEU A 180 8.77 5.22 12.08
CA LEU A 180 8.16 5.99 13.16
C LEU A 180 8.03 7.45 12.72
N LEU A 181 6.90 8.05 13.04
CA LEU A 181 6.60 9.45 12.80
C LEU A 181 6.72 10.23 14.12
N ASP A 182 7.41 11.34 14.06
CA ASP A 182 7.61 12.26 15.18
C ASP A 182 6.41 13.22 15.34
#